data_7d29f98d306997dc28b8f89b6403352a
#
_entry.id   7d29f98d306997dc28b8f89b6403352a
#
_cell.length_a   1.000
_cell.length_b   1.000
_cell.length_c   1.000
_cell.angle_alpha   90.00
_cell.angle_beta   90.00
_cell.angle_gamma   90.00
#
_symmetry.space_group_name_H-M   'P 1'
#
loop_
_entity.id
_entity.type
_entity.pdbx_description
1 polymer ?
#
loop_
_entity_poly.entity_id
_entity_poly.type
_entity_poly.pdbx_seq_one_letter_code
_entity_poly.pdbx_strand_id
1 'polypeptide(L)'
;DRLAAMGCPVADATCVKVAKIHEIVKDASDRGRQVIIIGAPEHPEVRAIAGWCIGAKIFRNEAELTVFLEEWKENPQKPVTLVSQTTSTDRIWTPCREKVKKECTNAEIFDTICNATCMRQSEAQSLAE
;
A
#
# COMPACT_ATOMS: atom_id res chain seq x y z
N ASP A 1 -17.29 -3.86 11.62
CA ASP A 1 -17.22 -5.33 11.61
C ASP A 1 -18.57 -5.94 11.89
N ARG A 2 -18.99 -6.88 11.04
CA ARG A 2 -20.30 -7.53 11.09
C ARG A 2 -20.51 -8.35 12.37
N LEU A 3 -19.45 -9.00 12.87
CA LEU A 3 -19.50 -9.78 14.10
C LEU A 3 -19.57 -8.89 15.33
N ALA A 4 -18.86 -7.79 15.33
CA ALA A 4 -18.93 -6.79 16.41
C ALA A 4 -20.35 -6.18 16.50
N ALA A 5 -20.99 -5.90 15.36
CA ALA A 5 -22.36 -5.41 15.32
C ALA A 5 -23.39 -6.40 15.87
N MET A 6 -23.06 -7.70 15.86
CA MET A 6 -23.91 -8.76 16.44
C MET A 6 -23.69 -8.97 17.94
N GLY A 7 -22.86 -8.14 18.58
CA GLY A 7 -22.57 -8.23 20.01
C GLY A 7 -21.64 -9.37 20.41
N CYS A 8 -20.98 -10.00 19.45
CA CYS A 8 -19.99 -11.03 19.74
C CYS A 8 -18.66 -10.40 20.12
N PRO A 9 -17.98 -10.89 21.18
CA PRO A 9 -16.63 -10.42 21.48
C PRO A 9 -15.69 -10.91 20.38
N VAL A 10 -15.29 -10.00 19.49
CA VAL A 10 -14.35 -10.29 18.41
C VAL A 10 -12.98 -9.80 18.81
N ALA A 11 -12.04 -10.72 18.97
CA ALA A 11 -10.63 -10.34 18.98
C ALA A 11 -10.26 -9.97 17.54
N ASP A 12 -10.00 -8.68 17.31
CA ASP A 12 -9.58 -8.22 15.99
C ASP A 12 -8.21 -8.80 15.68
N ALA A 13 -8.17 -9.80 14.79
CA ALA A 13 -6.94 -10.44 14.35
C ALA A 13 -6.15 -9.59 13.34
N THR A 14 -6.67 -8.43 12.94
CA THR A 14 -5.98 -7.52 12.03
C THR A 14 -4.75 -6.94 12.72
N CYS A 15 -3.59 -7.07 12.09
CA CYS A 15 -2.36 -6.46 12.58
C CYS A 15 -2.54 -4.94 12.71
N VAL A 16 -2.02 -4.33 13.78
CA VAL A 16 -2.09 -2.88 14.03
C VAL A 16 -1.57 -2.09 12.82
N LYS A 17 -0.54 -2.58 12.15
CA LYS A 17 0.01 -1.94 10.95
C LYS A 17 -0.94 -1.99 9.77
N VAL A 18 -1.66 -3.09 9.58
CA VAL A 18 -2.68 -3.21 8.52
C VAL A 18 -3.84 -2.26 8.82
N ALA A 19 -4.29 -2.19 10.07
CA ALA A 19 -5.32 -1.24 10.47
C ALA A 19 -4.89 0.20 10.22
N LYS A 20 -3.62 0.52 10.44
CA LYS A 20 -3.07 1.85 10.16
C LYS A 20 -3.10 2.17 8.67
N ILE A 21 -2.80 1.20 7.81
CA ILE A 21 -2.90 1.37 6.36
C ILE A 21 -4.35 1.67 5.96
N HIS A 22 -5.32 0.96 6.52
CA HIS A 22 -6.75 1.20 6.26
C HIS A 22 -7.13 2.64 6.59
N GLU A 23 -6.67 3.18 7.73
CA GLU A 23 -6.91 4.57 8.10
C GLU A 23 -6.27 5.55 7.12
N ILE A 24 -5.04 5.30 6.71
CA ILE A 24 -4.29 6.14 5.78
C ILE A 24 -5.01 6.24 4.43
N VAL A 25 -5.40 5.10 3.87
CA VAL A 25 -6.04 5.08 2.54
C VAL A 25 -7.45 5.65 2.58
N LYS A 26 -8.18 5.43 3.67
CA LYS A 26 -9.50 6.01 3.87
C LYS A 26 -9.41 7.53 3.95
N ASP A 27 -8.51 8.05 4.76
CA ASP A 27 -8.28 9.49 4.89
C ASP A 27 -7.88 10.11 3.53
N ALA A 28 -6.95 9.47 2.81
CA ALA A 28 -6.53 9.94 1.49
C ALA A 28 -7.71 9.96 0.51
N SER A 29 -8.53 8.92 0.49
CA SER A 29 -9.72 8.85 -0.36
C SER A 29 -10.73 9.94 -0.01
N ASP A 30 -10.97 10.18 1.27
CA ASP A 30 -11.89 11.21 1.75
C ASP A 30 -11.41 12.62 1.39
N ARG A 31 -10.10 12.83 1.30
CA ARG A 31 -9.49 14.08 0.84
C ARG A 31 -9.42 14.20 -0.68
N GLY A 32 -9.93 13.24 -1.43
CA GLY A 32 -9.91 13.26 -2.89
C GLY A 32 -8.55 12.95 -3.51
N ARG A 33 -7.67 12.28 -2.79
CA ARG A 33 -6.36 11.87 -3.30
C ARG A 33 -6.44 10.55 -4.05
N GLN A 34 -5.53 10.35 -5.00
CA GLN A 34 -5.39 9.08 -5.70
C GLN A 34 -4.55 8.11 -4.86
N VAL A 35 -5.15 7.03 -4.42
CA VAL A 35 -4.42 5.99 -3.67
C VAL A 35 -3.75 5.02 -4.65
N ILE A 36 -2.46 4.78 -4.43
CA ILE A 36 -1.68 3.77 -5.14
C ILE A 36 -1.18 2.75 -4.12
N ILE A 37 -1.44 1.48 -4.38
CA ILE A 37 -1.05 0.37 -3.52
C ILE A 37 -0.02 -0.48 -4.26
N ILE A 38 1.14 -0.67 -3.65
CA ILE A 38 2.17 -1.58 -4.18
C ILE A 38 1.99 -2.95 -3.53
N GLY A 39 1.62 -3.93 -4.32
CA GLY A 39 1.36 -5.28 -3.84
C GLY A 39 0.69 -6.14 -4.90
N ALA A 40 0.32 -7.37 -4.53
CA ALA A 40 -0.35 -8.31 -5.40
C ALA A 40 -1.87 -8.06 -5.39
N PRO A 41 -2.49 -7.76 -6.54
CA PRO A 41 -3.94 -7.46 -6.59
C PRO A 41 -4.82 -8.59 -6.08
N GLU A 42 -4.38 -9.82 -6.20
CA GLU A 42 -5.09 -11.01 -5.74
C GLU A 42 -4.93 -11.29 -4.24
N HIS A 43 -3.99 -10.62 -3.57
CA HIS A 43 -3.73 -10.87 -2.16
C HIS A 43 -4.84 -10.30 -1.28
N PRO A 44 -5.35 -11.08 -0.29
CA PRO A 44 -6.46 -10.62 0.57
C PRO A 44 -6.19 -9.29 1.28
N GLU A 45 -4.97 -9.06 1.75
CA GLU A 45 -4.57 -7.80 2.40
C GLU A 45 -4.72 -6.61 1.46
N VAL A 46 -4.24 -6.74 0.21
CA VAL A 46 -4.31 -5.68 -0.79
C VAL A 46 -5.76 -5.39 -1.17
N ARG A 47 -6.56 -6.43 -1.33
CA ARG A 47 -8.01 -6.29 -1.60
C ARG A 47 -8.72 -5.59 -0.46
N ALA A 48 -8.37 -5.91 0.78
CA ALA A 48 -8.94 -5.27 1.96
C ALA A 48 -8.56 -3.78 2.01
N ILE A 49 -7.31 -3.45 1.75
CA ILE A 49 -6.84 -2.06 1.69
C ILE A 49 -7.62 -1.28 0.61
N ALA A 50 -7.73 -1.85 -0.59
CA ALA A 50 -8.45 -1.22 -1.69
C ALA A 50 -9.93 -0.99 -1.37
N GLY A 51 -10.52 -1.82 -0.53
CA GLY A 51 -11.91 -1.68 -0.09
C GLY A 51 -12.17 -0.47 0.82
N TRP A 52 -11.13 0.11 1.40
CA TRP A 52 -11.25 1.30 2.27
C TRP A 52 -11.16 2.63 1.50
N CYS A 53 -10.90 2.59 0.22
CA CYS A 53 -10.79 3.78 -0.62
C CYS A 53 -11.48 3.60 -1.96
N ILE A 54 -11.73 4.70 -2.65
CA ILE A 54 -12.42 4.70 -3.94
C ILE A 54 -11.39 4.87 -5.06
N GLY A 55 -11.42 3.96 -6.05
CA GLY A 55 -10.57 4.09 -7.24
C GLY A 55 -9.09 3.83 -7.00
N ALA A 56 -8.74 2.99 -6.03
CA ALA A 56 -7.36 2.62 -5.79
C ALA A 56 -6.71 1.95 -7.01
N LYS A 57 -5.46 2.30 -7.28
CA LYS A 57 -4.65 1.66 -8.30
C LYS A 57 -3.65 0.73 -7.62
N ILE A 58 -3.52 -0.49 -8.12
CA ILE A 58 -2.68 -1.54 -7.54
C ILE A 58 -1.63 -1.94 -8.56
N PHE A 59 -0.36 -1.94 -8.16
CA PHE A 59 0.76 -2.33 -9.00
C PHE A 59 1.66 -3.31 -8.29
N ARG A 60 2.14 -4.32 -9.00
CA ARG A 60 3.01 -5.36 -8.45
C ARG A 60 4.45 -4.93 -8.34
N ASN A 61 4.88 -4.03 -9.23
CA ASN A 61 6.28 -3.63 -9.34
C ASN A 61 6.40 -2.24 -9.98
N GLU A 62 7.64 -1.77 -10.08
CA GLU A 62 7.95 -0.48 -10.68
C GLU A 62 7.55 -0.40 -12.15
N ALA A 63 7.67 -1.49 -12.91
CA ALA A 63 7.34 -1.48 -14.34
C ALA A 63 5.88 -1.14 -14.59
N GLU A 64 4.97 -1.77 -13.85
CA GLU A 64 3.54 -1.47 -13.93
C GLU A 64 3.24 -0.04 -13.49
N LEU A 65 3.87 0.39 -12.39
CA LEU A 65 3.72 1.74 -11.87
C LEU A 65 4.20 2.80 -12.86
N THR A 66 5.31 2.55 -13.54
CA THR A 66 5.88 3.48 -14.52
C THR A 66 4.92 3.77 -15.66
N VAL A 67 4.25 2.75 -16.20
CA VAL A 67 3.26 2.90 -17.26
C VAL A 67 2.13 3.84 -16.81
N PHE A 68 1.64 3.62 -15.61
CA PHE A 68 0.59 4.47 -15.04
C PHE A 68 1.07 5.91 -14.83
N LEU A 69 2.26 6.12 -14.30
CA LEU A 69 2.78 7.45 -14.00
C LEU A 69 3.07 8.26 -15.27
N GLU A 70 3.44 7.62 -16.36
CA GLU A 70 3.63 8.31 -17.64
C GLU A 70 2.32 8.90 -18.15
N GLU A 71 1.23 8.14 -18.08
CA GLU A 71 -0.10 8.64 -18.41
C GLU A 71 -0.55 9.71 -17.41
N TRP A 72 -0.25 9.51 -16.14
CA TRP A 72 -0.63 10.42 -15.06
C TRP A 72 0.02 11.80 -15.21
N LYS A 73 1.27 11.85 -15.65
CA LYS A 73 1.99 13.12 -15.89
C LYS A 73 1.35 14.00 -16.92
N GLU A 74 0.80 13.41 -17.97
CA GLU A 74 0.14 14.16 -19.05
C GLU A 74 -1.12 14.85 -18.55
N ASN A 75 -1.77 14.29 -17.54
CA ASN A 75 -3.00 14.86 -16.99
C ASN A 75 -3.15 14.53 -15.50
N PRO A 76 -2.33 15.16 -14.62
CA PRO A 76 -2.40 14.90 -13.18
C PRO A 76 -3.69 15.48 -12.59
N GLN A 77 -4.64 14.62 -12.30
CA GLN A 77 -5.96 15.02 -11.80
C GLN A 77 -6.00 15.21 -10.28
N LYS A 78 -5.18 14.46 -9.54
CA LYS A 78 -5.26 14.40 -8.09
C LYS A 78 -3.87 14.22 -7.48
N PRO A 79 -3.62 14.73 -6.26
CA PRO A 79 -2.43 14.34 -5.50
C PRO A 79 -2.42 12.83 -5.23
N VAL A 80 -1.24 12.25 -5.14
CA VAL A 80 -1.05 10.80 -4.97
C VAL A 80 -0.71 10.46 -3.52
N THR A 81 -1.28 9.38 -3.02
CA THR A 81 -0.88 8.75 -1.76
C THR A 81 -0.42 7.33 -2.06
N LEU A 82 0.81 7.01 -1.70
CA LEU A 82 1.43 5.71 -1.95
C LEU A 82 1.55 4.90 -0.67
N VAL A 83 1.05 3.69 -0.71
CA VAL A 83 1.19 2.71 0.38
C VAL A 83 1.65 1.37 -0.20
N SER A 84 2.12 0.50 0.68
CA SER A 84 2.59 -0.84 0.31
C SER A 84 1.86 -1.90 1.12
N GLN A 85 1.70 -3.08 0.55
CA GLN A 85 1.35 -4.29 1.25
C GLN A 85 2.40 -4.55 2.35
N THR A 86 2.00 -4.99 3.55
CA THR A 86 2.93 -5.17 4.68
C THR A 86 3.99 -6.23 4.43
N THR A 87 3.70 -7.21 3.56
CA THR A 87 4.61 -8.28 3.17
C THR A 87 5.42 -7.99 1.92
N SER A 88 5.34 -6.78 1.38
CA SER A 88 6.15 -6.37 0.23
C SER A 88 7.64 -6.34 0.59
N THR A 89 8.50 -6.50 -0.40
CA THR A 89 9.97 -6.45 -0.19
C THR A 89 10.50 -5.06 -0.51
N ASP A 90 11.62 -4.70 0.12
CA ASP A 90 12.32 -3.45 -0.20
C ASP A 90 12.76 -3.40 -1.67
N ARG A 91 13.07 -4.54 -2.25
CA ARG A 91 13.42 -4.66 -3.67
C ARG A 91 12.31 -4.14 -4.59
N ILE A 92 11.06 -4.36 -4.21
CA ILE A 92 9.89 -3.88 -4.96
C ILE A 92 9.52 -2.46 -4.52
N TRP A 93 9.49 -2.22 -3.21
CA TRP A 93 9.03 -0.97 -2.63
C TRP A 93 9.93 0.22 -2.94
N THR A 94 11.24 0.08 -2.76
CA THR A 94 12.18 1.20 -2.91
C THR A 94 12.14 1.82 -4.30
N PRO A 95 12.20 1.06 -5.41
CA PRO A 95 12.08 1.65 -6.74
C PRO A 95 10.75 2.37 -6.97
N CYS A 96 9.66 1.79 -6.49
CA CYS A 96 8.33 2.39 -6.61
C CYS A 96 8.24 3.71 -5.84
N ARG A 97 8.73 3.72 -4.61
CA ARG A 97 8.77 4.92 -3.77
C ARG A 97 9.57 6.04 -4.43
N GLU A 98 10.78 5.75 -4.89
CA GLU A 98 11.64 6.74 -5.54
C GLU A 98 11.02 7.26 -6.84
N LYS A 99 10.36 6.39 -7.59
CA LYS A 99 9.67 6.76 -8.83
C LYS A 99 8.54 7.75 -8.56
N VAL A 100 7.68 7.47 -7.60
CA VAL A 100 6.58 8.35 -7.21
C VAL A 100 7.10 9.68 -6.67
N LYS A 101 8.13 9.63 -5.84
CA LYS A 101 8.76 10.82 -5.27
C LYS A 101 9.32 11.74 -6.35
N LYS A 102 9.90 11.17 -7.38
CA LYS A 102 10.48 11.92 -8.50
C LYS A 102 9.42 12.49 -9.43
N GLU A 103 8.38 11.70 -9.72
CA GLU A 103 7.39 12.01 -10.76
C GLU A 103 6.17 12.77 -10.27
N CYS A 104 5.86 12.69 -8.98
CA CYS A 104 4.67 13.31 -8.39
C CYS A 104 5.06 14.41 -7.40
N THR A 105 4.61 15.63 -7.65
CA THR A 105 4.99 16.82 -6.86
C THR A 105 4.40 16.82 -5.45
N ASN A 106 3.16 16.39 -5.28
CA ASN A 106 2.43 16.44 -4.01
C ASN A 106 2.11 15.02 -3.49
N ALA A 107 3.05 14.08 -3.66
CA ALA A 107 2.86 12.72 -3.21
C ALA A 107 3.07 12.59 -1.70
N GLU A 108 2.16 11.92 -1.03
CA GLU A 108 2.34 11.41 0.31
C GLU A 108 2.75 9.94 0.22
N ILE A 109 3.89 9.61 0.82
CA ILE A 109 4.44 8.25 0.76
C ILE A 109 4.54 7.71 2.18
N PHE A 110 3.87 6.58 2.41
CA PHE A 110 3.89 5.90 3.71
C PHE A 110 4.58 4.55 3.55
N ASP A 111 5.68 4.37 4.28
CA ASP A 111 6.37 3.09 4.34
C ASP A 111 5.59 2.17 5.28
N THR A 112 4.78 1.31 4.69
CA THR A 112 3.86 0.44 5.42
C THR A 112 4.33 -1.02 5.46
N ILE A 113 5.55 -1.31 5.02
CA ILE A 113 6.13 -2.65 5.14
C ILE A 113 6.32 -2.99 6.63
N CYS A 114 5.89 -4.20 7.00
CA CYS A 114 6.00 -4.66 8.38
C CYS A 114 7.46 -4.97 8.74
N ASN A 115 7.97 -4.40 9.83
CA ASN A 115 9.34 -4.64 10.30
C ASN A 115 9.62 -6.13 10.56
N ALA A 116 8.63 -6.87 11.07
CA ALA A 116 8.76 -8.31 11.26
C ALA A 116 9.00 -9.04 9.94
N THR A 117 8.36 -8.60 8.86
CA THR A 117 8.58 -9.14 7.52
C THR A 117 9.99 -8.83 7.01
N CYS A 118 10.45 -7.59 7.18
CA CYS A 118 11.81 -7.19 6.83
C CYS A 118 12.85 -8.01 7.57
N MET A 119 12.68 -8.22 8.87
CA MET A 119 13.60 -9.02 9.68
C MET A 119 13.65 -10.47 9.21
N ARG A 120 12.50 -11.08 8.94
CA ARG A 120 12.44 -12.47 8.43
C ARG A 120 13.11 -12.60 7.06
N GLN A 121 12.95 -11.61 6.19
CA GLN A 121 13.60 -11.59 4.87
C GLN A 121 15.11 -11.48 5.00
N SER A 122 15.60 -10.62 5.90
CA SER A 122 17.02 -10.46 6.17
C SER A 122 17.64 -11.74 6.73
N GLU A 123 16.97 -12.39 7.68
CA GLU A 123 17.40 -13.65 8.26
C GLU A 123 17.45 -14.75 7.20
N ALA A 124 16.43 -14.87 6.37
CA ALA A 124 16.39 -15.86 5.30
C ALA A 124 17.52 -15.63 4.29
N GLN A 125 17.81 -14.38 3.95
CA GLN A 125 18.90 -14.02 3.07
C GLN A 125 20.26 -14.37 3.66
N SER A 126 20.46 -14.08 4.94
CA SER A 126 21.68 -14.39 5.68
C SER A 126 21.93 -15.90 5.79
N LEU A 127 20.86 -16.69 5.92
CA LEU A 127 20.96 -18.16 5.97
C LEU A 127 21.22 -18.79 4.59
N ALA A 128 20.89 -18.11 3.51
CA ALA A 128 21.14 -18.57 2.14
C ALA A 128 22.56 -18.31 1.63
N GLU A 129 23.30 -17.47 2.32
CA GLU A 129 24.72 -17.19 2.05
C GLU A 129 25.61 -18.20 2.82
#